data_cc7e660784f9e212fd0495ab341bcdab
#
_entry.id   cc7e660784f9e212fd0495ab341bcdab
#
_cell.length_a   1.000
_cell.length_b   1.000
_cell.length_c   1.000
_cell.angle_alpha   90.00
_cell.angle_beta   90.00
_cell.angle_gamma   90.00
#
_symmetry.space_group_name_H-M   'P 1'
#
loop_
_entity.id
_entity.type
_entity.pdbx_description
1 polymer ?
#
loop_
_entity_poly.entity_id
_entity_poly.type
_entity_poly.pdbx_seq_one_letter_code
_entity_poly.pdbx_strand_id
1 'polypeptide(L)'
;MAQATKLYRGDFLEEFYYNWIEELQSYYRDLYLEALKELIAYHGERNDHELVIRYGQMFLARDPYQEDVHCSVMEAHVQSGNRAAAIEQFDGLRKMLRGELGVDPLPATLAKYEGLIK
;
A
#
# COMPACT_ATOMS: atom_id res chain seq x y z
N MET A 1 -38.65 7.11 31.20
CA MET A 1 -38.21 5.74 30.97
C MET A 1 -38.34 5.30 29.53
N ALA A 2 -39.50 5.35 28.93
CA ALA A 2 -39.67 4.97 27.52
C ALA A 2 -38.85 5.82 26.56
N GLN A 3 -38.73 7.13 26.84
CA GLN A 3 -37.95 8.06 26.01
C GLN A 3 -36.47 7.78 26.12
N ALA A 4 -35.96 7.52 27.32
CA ALA A 4 -34.55 7.20 27.52
C ALA A 4 -34.17 5.87 26.85
N THR A 5 -35.07 4.90 26.88
CA THR A 5 -34.89 3.62 26.23
C THR A 5 -34.83 3.79 24.70
N LYS A 6 -35.69 4.67 24.16
CA LYS A 6 -35.70 4.96 22.72
C LYS A 6 -34.42 5.66 22.27
N LEU A 7 -33.94 6.61 23.06
CA LEU A 7 -32.69 7.30 22.76
C LEU A 7 -31.52 6.35 22.79
N TYR A 8 -31.49 5.47 23.78
CA TYR A 8 -30.44 4.46 23.90
C TYR A 8 -30.46 3.51 22.70
N ARG A 9 -31.64 3.11 22.27
CA ARG A 9 -31.79 2.27 21.08
C ARG A 9 -31.30 2.98 19.83
N GLY A 10 -31.60 4.27 19.71
CA GLY A 10 -31.15 5.08 18.57
C GLY A 10 -29.63 5.12 18.52
N ASP A 11 -28.98 5.40 19.64
CA ASP A 11 -27.52 5.43 19.74
C ASP A 11 -26.90 4.08 19.42
N PHE A 12 -27.50 3.01 19.91
CA PHE A 12 -27.03 1.64 19.65
C PHE A 12 -27.11 1.32 18.16
N LEU A 13 -28.22 1.68 17.50
CA LEU A 13 -28.40 1.41 16.07
C LEU A 13 -27.44 2.23 15.24
N GLU A 14 -27.22 3.50 15.58
CA GLU A 14 -26.24 4.35 14.90
C GLU A 14 -24.84 3.75 15.01
N GLU A 15 -24.44 3.36 16.19
CA GLU A 15 -23.14 2.74 16.42
C GLU A 15 -23.02 1.43 15.64
N PHE A 16 -24.07 0.62 15.62
CA PHE A 16 -24.08 -0.64 14.86
C PHE A 16 -23.88 -0.40 13.39
N TYR A 17 -24.62 0.55 12.80
CA TYR A 17 -24.49 0.88 11.37
C TYR A 17 -23.12 1.46 11.07
N TYR A 18 -22.62 2.32 11.94
CA TYR A 18 -21.31 2.93 11.76
C TYR A 18 -20.21 1.87 11.74
N ASN A 19 -20.22 0.96 12.70
CA ASN A 19 -19.25 -0.12 12.78
C ASN A 19 -19.35 -1.06 11.57
N TRP A 20 -20.57 -1.34 11.14
CA TRP A 20 -20.81 -2.20 9.99
C TRP A 20 -20.26 -1.55 8.71
N ILE A 21 -20.48 -0.24 8.54
CA ILE A 21 -19.95 0.51 7.39
C ILE A 21 -18.43 0.50 7.41
N GLU A 22 -17.80 0.69 8.57
CA GLU A 22 -16.35 0.64 8.71
C GLU A 22 -15.79 -0.73 8.32
N GLU A 23 -16.43 -1.80 8.79
CA GLU A 23 -16.04 -3.16 8.44
C GLU A 23 -16.15 -3.40 6.94
N LEU A 24 -17.21 -2.91 6.32
CA LEU A 24 -17.43 -3.06 4.90
C LEU A 24 -16.38 -2.29 4.09
N GLN A 25 -16.08 -1.07 4.50
CA GLN A 25 -15.03 -0.27 3.86
C GLN A 25 -13.67 -0.93 3.97
N SER A 26 -13.34 -1.48 5.15
CA SER A 26 -12.10 -2.21 5.37
C SER A 26 -12.00 -3.44 4.47
N TYR A 27 -13.11 -4.18 4.36
CA TYR A 27 -13.19 -5.37 3.51
C TYR A 27 -12.91 -5.02 2.05
N TYR A 28 -13.59 -3.97 1.52
CA TYR A 28 -13.38 -3.54 0.14
C TYR A 28 -11.98 -2.99 -0.09
N ARG A 29 -11.43 -2.29 0.90
CA ARG A 29 -10.05 -1.80 0.82
C ARG A 29 -9.06 -2.96 0.68
N ASP A 30 -9.24 -3.99 1.50
CA ASP A 30 -8.37 -5.16 1.45
C ASP A 30 -8.48 -5.90 0.12
N LEU A 31 -9.70 -6.05 -0.41
CA LEU A 31 -9.91 -6.63 -1.73
C LEU A 31 -9.24 -5.81 -2.82
N TYR A 32 -9.34 -4.49 -2.75
CA TYR A 32 -8.73 -3.59 -3.72
C TYR A 32 -7.22 -3.72 -3.71
N LEU A 33 -6.61 -3.72 -2.52
CA LEU A 33 -5.16 -3.86 -2.39
C LEU A 33 -4.68 -5.22 -2.87
N GLU A 34 -5.42 -6.27 -2.56
CA GLU A 34 -5.10 -7.62 -3.02
C GLU A 34 -5.16 -7.72 -4.53
N ALA A 35 -6.21 -7.14 -5.14
CA ALA A 35 -6.33 -7.10 -6.59
C ALA A 35 -5.18 -6.34 -7.23
N LEU A 36 -4.74 -5.23 -6.65
CA LEU A 36 -3.58 -4.48 -7.14
C LEU A 36 -2.30 -5.30 -7.06
N LYS A 37 -2.10 -6.05 -5.97
CA LYS A 37 -0.93 -6.93 -5.85
C LYS A 37 -0.92 -7.99 -6.94
N GLU A 38 -2.06 -8.57 -7.24
CA GLU A 38 -2.18 -9.56 -8.31
C GLU A 38 -1.86 -8.95 -9.67
N LEU A 39 -2.36 -7.74 -9.93
CA LEU A 39 -2.06 -7.02 -11.17
C LEU A 39 -0.58 -6.68 -11.29
N ILE A 40 0.05 -6.27 -10.21
CA ILE A 40 1.49 -5.97 -10.19
C ILE A 40 2.28 -7.23 -10.55
N ALA A 41 1.94 -8.37 -9.94
CA ALA A 41 2.62 -9.64 -10.23
C ALA A 41 2.38 -10.08 -11.68
N TYR A 42 1.14 -9.98 -12.15
CA TYR A 42 0.77 -10.37 -13.51
C TYR A 42 1.54 -9.57 -14.55
N HIS A 43 1.55 -8.26 -14.42
CA HIS A 43 2.24 -7.39 -15.37
C HIS A 43 3.76 -7.44 -15.21
N GLY A 44 4.24 -7.70 -13.99
CA GLY A 44 5.66 -7.90 -13.74
C GLY A 44 6.23 -9.08 -14.52
N GLU A 45 5.48 -10.19 -14.56
CA GLU A 45 5.88 -11.38 -15.32
C GLU A 45 5.91 -11.12 -16.83
N ARG A 46 5.14 -10.16 -17.30
CA ARG A 46 5.06 -9.80 -18.72
C ARG A 46 5.96 -8.65 -19.10
N ASN A 47 6.72 -8.14 -18.15
CA ASN A 47 7.63 -6.99 -18.35
C ASN A 47 6.89 -5.71 -18.79
N ASP A 48 5.64 -5.57 -18.35
CA ASP A 48 4.86 -4.35 -18.53
C ASP A 48 5.20 -3.34 -17.44
N HIS A 49 6.39 -2.76 -17.54
CA HIS A 49 6.95 -1.92 -16.49
C HIS A 49 6.09 -0.70 -16.17
N GLU A 50 5.50 -0.09 -17.17
CA GLU A 50 4.63 1.07 -17.00
C GLU A 50 3.41 0.73 -16.15
N LEU A 51 2.79 -0.43 -16.39
CA LEU A 51 1.62 -0.87 -15.63
C LEU A 51 2.00 -1.29 -14.21
N VAL A 52 3.16 -1.92 -14.03
CA VAL A 52 3.66 -2.25 -12.69
C VAL A 52 3.84 -0.96 -11.86
N ILE A 53 4.44 0.06 -12.46
CA ILE A 53 4.63 1.35 -11.78
C ILE A 53 3.28 1.97 -11.43
N ARG A 54 2.35 1.98 -12.38
CA ARG A 54 1.04 2.59 -12.19
C ARG A 54 0.26 1.90 -11.06
N TYR A 55 0.14 0.58 -11.11
CA TYR A 55 -0.58 -0.17 -10.08
C TYR A 55 0.17 -0.13 -8.74
N GLY A 56 1.49 -0.13 -8.76
CA GLY A 56 2.30 0.04 -7.56
C GLY A 56 2.04 1.37 -6.88
N GLN A 57 1.99 2.46 -7.64
CA GLN A 57 1.70 3.78 -7.10
C GLN A 57 0.28 3.85 -6.51
N MET A 58 -0.70 3.22 -7.18
CA MET A 58 -2.06 3.14 -6.67
C MET A 58 -2.12 2.38 -5.34
N PHE A 59 -1.38 1.29 -5.23
CA PHE A 59 -1.29 0.53 -3.99
C PHE A 59 -0.67 1.37 -2.88
N LEU A 60 0.47 1.97 -3.15
CA LEU A 60 1.23 2.73 -2.15
C LEU A 60 0.52 4.01 -1.70
N ALA A 61 -0.39 4.54 -2.52
CA ALA A 61 -1.25 5.66 -2.11
C ALA A 61 -2.18 5.26 -0.97
N ARG A 62 -2.54 3.98 -0.87
CA ARG A 62 -3.41 3.46 0.19
C ARG A 62 -2.63 2.82 1.34
N ASP A 63 -1.56 2.11 1.02
CA ASP A 63 -0.71 1.44 2.00
C ASP A 63 0.75 1.67 1.65
N PRO A 64 1.35 2.76 2.14
CA PRO A 64 2.72 3.13 1.78
C PRO A 64 3.81 2.30 2.46
N TYR A 65 3.45 1.39 3.38
CA TYR A 65 4.41 0.63 4.17
C TYR A 65 4.78 -0.73 3.57
N GLN A 66 4.16 -1.13 2.45
CA GLN A 66 4.42 -2.43 1.81
C GLN A 66 5.74 -2.37 1.03
N GLU A 67 6.80 -2.87 1.65
CA GLU A 67 8.14 -2.78 1.08
C GLU A 67 8.30 -3.60 -0.19
N ASP A 68 7.61 -4.75 -0.30
CA ASP A 68 7.63 -5.56 -1.51
C ASP A 68 7.06 -4.81 -2.72
N VAL A 69 6.04 -3.98 -2.52
CA VAL A 69 5.48 -3.16 -3.59
C VAL A 69 6.46 -2.07 -4.00
N HIS A 70 7.12 -1.44 -3.04
CA HIS A 70 8.20 -0.49 -3.36
C HIS A 70 9.29 -1.15 -4.20
N CYS A 71 9.66 -2.39 -3.86
CA CYS A 71 10.65 -3.15 -4.62
C CYS A 71 10.20 -3.41 -6.06
N SER A 72 8.94 -3.78 -6.25
CA SER A 72 8.38 -3.99 -7.59
C SER A 72 8.44 -2.72 -8.44
N VAL A 73 8.11 -1.57 -7.82
CA VAL A 73 8.17 -0.28 -8.51
C VAL A 73 9.61 0.10 -8.86
N MET A 74 10.54 -0.09 -7.91
CA MET A 74 11.96 0.17 -8.17
C MET A 74 12.49 -0.68 -9.32
N GLU A 75 12.19 -1.97 -9.30
CA GLU A 75 12.62 -2.88 -10.35
C GLU A 75 12.06 -2.46 -11.71
N ALA A 76 10.78 -2.09 -11.77
CA ALA A 76 10.16 -1.63 -13.01
C ALA A 76 10.81 -0.35 -13.52
N HIS A 77 11.16 0.59 -12.64
CA HIS A 77 11.87 1.80 -13.02
C HIS A 77 13.25 1.48 -13.62
N VAL A 78 14.02 0.62 -12.97
CA VAL A 78 15.35 0.25 -13.46
C VAL A 78 15.24 -0.44 -14.82
N GLN A 79 14.32 -1.38 -14.97
CA GLN A 79 14.15 -2.13 -16.21
C GLN A 79 13.63 -1.26 -17.35
N SER A 80 12.92 -0.19 -17.04
CA SER A 80 12.48 0.78 -18.05
C SER A 80 13.52 1.87 -18.33
N GLY A 81 14.70 1.75 -17.74
CA GLY A 81 15.81 2.68 -17.97
C GLY A 81 15.79 3.94 -17.11
N ASN A 82 14.95 3.97 -16.07
CA ASN A 82 14.83 5.14 -15.18
C ASN A 82 15.41 4.85 -13.81
N ARG A 83 16.73 4.74 -13.75
CA ARG A 83 17.45 4.45 -12.52
C ARG A 83 17.23 5.53 -11.46
N ALA A 84 17.18 6.80 -11.87
CA ALA A 84 16.96 7.91 -10.96
C ALA A 84 15.62 7.79 -10.22
N ALA A 85 14.55 7.37 -10.91
CA ALA A 85 13.25 7.17 -10.28
C ALA A 85 13.28 6.04 -9.25
N ALA A 86 14.07 4.99 -9.49
CA ALA A 86 14.24 3.91 -8.53
C ALA A 86 14.93 4.41 -7.26
N ILE A 87 15.94 5.24 -7.41
CA ILE A 87 16.66 5.84 -6.29
C ILE A 87 15.72 6.72 -5.47
N GLU A 88 14.92 7.55 -6.14
CA GLU A 88 13.93 8.40 -5.47
C GLU A 88 12.87 7.57 -4.72
N GLN A 89 12.44 6.46 -5.31
CA GLN A 89 11.47 5.56 -4.67
C GLN A 89 12.04 5.00 -3.37
N PHE A 90 13.28 4.54 -3.39
CA PHE A 90 13.93 4.02 -2.19
C PHE A 90 14.16 5.11 -1.14
N ASP A 91 14.61 6.28 -1.56
CA ASP A 91 14.84 7.41 -0.64
C ASP A 91 13.54 7.81 0.06
N GLY A 92 12.44 7.87 -0.68
CA GLY A 92 11.13 8.18 -0.12
C GLY A 92 10.69 7.15 0.91
N LEU A 93 10.88 5.87 0.59
CA LEU A 93 10.57 4.78 1.53
C LEU A 93 11.39 4.90 2.80
N ARG A 94 12.69 5.09 2.67
CA ARG A 94 13.59 5.19 3.82
C ARG A 94 13.22 6.35 4.73
N LYS A 95 12.97 7.53 4.13
CA LYS A 95 12.60 8.73 4.90
C LYS A 95 11.26 8.55 5.61
N MET A 96 10.30 7.93 4.95
CA MET A 96 8.99 7.67 5.53
C MET A 96 9.11 6.70 6.71
N LEU A 97 9.82 5.61 6.56
CA LEU A 97 9.99 4.62 7.63
C LEU A 97 10.69 5.22 8.84
N ARG A 98 11.73 6.01 8.63
CA ARG A 98 12.43 6.68 9.72
C ARG A 98 11.58 7.74 10.40
N GLY A 99 10.87 8.53 9.60
CA GLY A 99 10.06 9.63 10.12
C GLY A 99 8.82 9.19 10.87
N GLU A 100 8.13 8.16 10.35
CA GLU A 100 6.86 7.72 10.91
C GLU A 100 6.98 6.55 11.87
N LEU A 101 7.88 5.60 11.62
CA LEU A 101 8.02 4.39 12.42
C LEU A 101 9.34 4.28 13.16
N GLY A 102 10.30 5.15 12.87
CA GLY A 102 11.62 5.11 13.51
C GLY A 102 12.43 3.87 13.16
N VAL A 103 12.19 3.27 12.00
CA VAL A 103 12.86 2.04 11.58
C VAL A 103 13.52 2.24 10.22
N ASP A 104 14.48 1.35 9.91
CA ASP A 104 15.10 1.27 8.60
C ASP A 104 14.35 0.27 7.73
N PRO A 105 14.53 0.31 6.38
CA PRO A 105 13.98 -0.72 5.52
C PRO A 105 14.47 -2.11 5.91
N LEU A 106 13.68 -3.12 5.57
CA LEU A 106 14.05 -4.52 5.83
C LEU A 106 15.35 -4.87 5.10
N PRO A 107 16.16 -5.77 5.66
CA PRO A 107 17.40 -6.20 4.99
C PRO A 107 17.17 -6.73 3.58
N ALA A 108 16.04 -7.43 3.34
CA ALA A 108 15.70 -7.93 2.01
C ALA A 108 15.45 -6.79 1.04
N THR A 109 14.80 -5.71 1.48
CA THR A 109 14.56 -4.52 0.66
C THR A 109 15.85 -3.82 0.30
N LEU A 110 16.73 -3.65 1.28
CA LEU A 110 18.04 -3.03 1.08
C LEU A 110 18.88 -3.83 0.09
N ALA A 111 18.90 -5.16 0.24
CA ALA A 111 19.64 -6.04 -0.66
C ALA A 111 19.09 -5.95 -2.09
N LYS A 112 17.78 -5.93 -2.25
CA LYS A 112 17.14 -5.77 -3.56
C LYS A 112 17.53 -4.44 -4.21
N TYR A 113 17.46 -3.35 -3.43
CA TYR A 113 17.83 -2.03 -3.91
C TYR A 113 19.30 -1.99 -4.37
N GLU A 114 20.20 -2.48 -3.54
CA GLU A 114 21.63 -2.50 -3.87
C GLU A 114 21.91 -3.30 -5.14
N GLY A 115 21.24 -4.43 -5.32
CA GLY A 115 21.34 -5.24 -6.52
C GLY A 115 20.82 -4.53 -7.77
N LEU A 116 19.75 -3.76 -7.64
CA LEU A 116 19.16 -3.03 -8.76
C LEU A 116 20.02 -1.84 -9.20
N ILE A 117 20.69 -1.18 -8.26
CA ILE A 117 21.46 0.04 -8.53
C ILE A 117 22.86 -0.28 -9.09
N LYS A 118 23.35 -1.43 -8.80
CA LYS A 118 24.62 -1.91 -9.38
C LYS A 118 24.47 -2.26 -10.85
#